data_617bf1ae0534474e593513734828d779
#
_entry.id   617bf1ae0534474e593513734828d779
#
_cell.length_a   1.000
_cell.length_b   1.000
_cell.length_c   1.000
_cell.angle_alpha   90.00
_cell.angle_beta   90.00
_cell.angle_gamma   90.00
#
_symmetry.space_group_name_H-M   'P 1'
#
loop_
_entity.id
_entity.type
_entity.pdbx_description
1 polymer ?
#
loop_
_entity_poly.entity_id
_entity_poly.type
_entity_poly.pdbx_seq_one_letter_code
_entity_poly.pdbx_strand_id
1 'polypeptide(L)'
;MKIGVVGASGYAGGELLRLLSAHPNFKIAFIGAHSNAGESITALHPHLPEFEGQSFSAVSVEDLNECDLVFTALPHGESAKLISQLSQKVKIVDLGADYRLTDKNQWDKYYGGPYAGSWTYGLPELTDHNSIAKSGQVSNPGCYATAIALSIAPAINQIDSEDIVVV
;
A
#
# COMPACT_ATOMS: atom_id res chain seq x y z
N MET A 1 -17.94 -0.69 1.18
CA MET A 1 -16.99 0.43 1.37
C MET A 1 -16.59 0.96 0.01
N LYS A 2 -16.51 2.29 -0.12
CA LYS A 2 -15.94 2.96 -1.31
C LYS A 2 -14.42 2.98 -1.19
N ILE A 3 -13.74 2.50 -2.21
CA ILE A 3 -12.28 2.34 -2.23
C ILE A 3 -11.65 3.26 -3.26
N GLY A 4 -10.61 3.99 -2.85
CA GLY A 4 -9.70 4.70 -3.76
C GLY A 4 -8.38 3.94 -3.91
N VAL A 5 -7.86 3.88 -5.12
CA VAL A 5 -6.54 3.32 -5.41
C VAL A 5 -5.69 4.37 -6.11
N VAL A 6 -4.55 4.73 -5.54
CA VAL A 6 -3.61 5.69 -6.10
C VAL A 6 -2.29 4.99 -6.44
N GLY A 7 -1.70 5.34 -7.58
CA GLY A 7 -0.57 4.61 -8.15
C GLY A 7 -1.02 3.33 -8.88
N ALA A 8 -2.25 3.33 -9.34
CA ALA A 8 -2.93 2.18 -9.93
C ALA A 8 -2.31 1.69 -11.25
N SER A 9 -1.53 2.52 -11.93
CA SER A 9 -0.85 2.14 -13.18
C SER A 9 0.43 1.32 -12.99
N GLY A 10 0.94 1.23 -11.75
CA GLY A 10 2.10 0.41 -11.42
C GLY A 10 1.75 -1.06 -11.17
N TYR A 11 2.76 -1.92 -11.05
CA TYR A 11 2.58 -3.37 -10.80
C TYR A 11 1.76 -3.65 -9.54
N ALA A 12 2.14 -3.02 -8.41
CA ALA A 12 1.42 -3.19 -7.14
C ALA A 12 -0.03 -2.67 -7.23
N GLY A 13 -0.22 -1.53 -7.93
CA GLY A 13 -1.54 -0.96 -8.15
C GLY A 13 -2.43 -1.84 -9.02
N GLY A 14 -1.89 -2.41 -10.11
CA GLY A 14 -2.62 -3.35 -10.97
C GLY A 14 -3.03 -4.62 -10.24
N GLU A 15 -2.12 -5.21 -9.46
CA GLU A 15 -2.45 -6.38 -8.64
C GLU A 15 -3.49 -6.06 -7.56
N LEU A 16 -3.44 -4.88 -6.97
CA LEU A 16 -4.43 -4.41 -6.04
C LEU A 16 -5.82 -4.26 -6.70
N LEU A 17 -5.89 -3.69 -7.91
CA LEU A 17 -7.14 -3.61 -8.69
C LEU A 17 -7.71 -5.01 -8.91
N ARG A 18 -6.87 -5.99 -9.29
CA ARG A 18 -7.30 -7.38 -9.49
C ARG A 18 -7.91 -8.00 -8.24
N LEU A 19 -7.30 -7.79 -7.08
CA LEU A 19 -7.80 -8.31 -5.80
C LEU A 19 -9.07 -7.60 -5.35
N LEU A 20 -9.13 -6.28 -5.51
CA LEU A 20 -10.26 -5.47 -5.07
C LEU A 20 -11.49 -5.65 -5.96
N SER A 21 -11.33 -5.87 -7.27
CA SER A 21 -12.45 -6.08 -8.19
C SER A 21 -13.27 -7.32 -7.85
N ALA A 22 -12.61 -8.36 -7.32
CA ALA A 22 -13.27 -9.59 -6.90
C ALA A 22 -13.79 -9.55 -5.44
N HIS A 23 -13.52 -8.47 -4.68
CA HIS A 23 -13.86 -8.42 -3.26
C HIS A 23 -15.35 -8.08 -3.03
N PRO A 24 -16.11 -8.93 -2.29
CA PRO A 24 -17.57 -8.82 -2.21
C PRO A 24 -18.09 -7.55 -1.53
N ASN A 25 -17.31 -6.94 -0.65
CA ASN A 25 -17.74 -5.81 0.17
C ASN A 25 -17.09 -4.47 -0.23
N PHE A 26 -16.21 -4.47 -1.25
CA PHE A 26 -15.51 -3.28 -1.70
C PHE A 26 -16.04 -2.85 -3.06
N LYS A 27 -16.18 -1.54 -3.23
CA LYS A 27 -16.50 -0.93 -4.51
C LYS A 27 -15.39 0.07 -4.84
N ILE A 28 -14.63 -0.20 -5.87
CA ILE A 28 -13.63 0.72 -6.36
C ILE A 28 -14.36 1.94 -6.93
N ALA A 29 -14.15 3.09 -6.30
CA ALA A 29 -14.80 4.36 -6.64
C ALA A 29 -13.82 5.33 -7.32
N PHE A 30 -12.51 5.17 -7.08
CA PHE A 30 -11.48 6.02 -7.64
C PHE A 30 -10.24 5.19 -8.03
N ILE A 31 -9.75 5.39 -9.25
CA ILE A 31 -8.55 4.71 -9.78
C ILE A 31 -7.62 5.79 -10.32
N GLY A 32 -6.64 6.16 -9.51
CA GLY A 32 -5.74 7.27 -9.77
C GLY A 32 -4.36 6.85 -10.26
N ALA A 33 -3.86 7.55 -11.25
CA ALA A 33 -2.46 7.51 -11.68
C ALA A 33 -1.91 8.93 -11.84
N HIS A 34 -0.58 9.06 -11.80
CA HIS A 34 0.06 10.36 -12.00
C HIS A 34 0.39 10.58 -13.49
N SER A 35 1.44 9.93 -13.97
CA SER A 35 1.91 10.09 -15.37
C SER A 35 0.99 9.42 -16.41
N ASN A 36 0.22 8.41 -16.01
CA ASN A 36 -0.67 7.66 -16.89
C ASN A 36 -2.14 8.10 -16.75
N ALA A 37 -2.42 9.26 -16.17
CA ALA A 37 -3.78 9.81 -16.12
C ALA A 37 -4.34 10.01 -17.53
N GLY A 38 -5.56 9.50 -17.76
CA GLY A 38 -6.22 9.50 -19.08
C GLY A 38 -5.95 8.26 -19.92
N GLU A 39 -4.93 7.45 -19.60
CA GLU A 39 -4.68 6.20 -20.31
C GLU A 39 -5.69 5.12 -19.93
N SER A 40 -5.99 4.22 -20.88
CA SER A 40 -6.86 3.07 -20.63
C SER A 40 -6.24 2.13 -19.60
N ILE A 41 -7.04 1.68 -18.63
CA ILE A 41 -6.61 0.72 -17.61
C ILE A 41 -6.20 -0.60 -18.29
N THR A 42 -6.99 -1.10 -19.22
CA THR A 42 -6.71 -2.35 -19.92
C THR A 42 -5.53 -2.27 -20.89
N ALA A 43 -5.12 -1.09 -21.31
CA ALA A 43 -3.88 -0.92 -22.09
C ALA A 43 -2.62 -1.22 -21.27
N LEU A 44 -2.61 -0.82 -19.99
CA LEU A 44 -1.50 -1.10 -19.07
C LEU A 44 -1.67 -2.44 -18.32
N HIS A 45 -2.91 -2.82 -18.06
CA HIS A 45 -3.28 -4.05 -17.35
C HIS A 45 -4.22 -4.93 -18.18
N PRO A 46 -3.74 -5.54 -19.29
CA PRO A 46 -4.58 -6.31 -20.21
C PRO A 46 -5.21 -7.57 -19.58
N HIS A 47 -4.74 -7.97 -18.41
CA HIS A 47 -5.26 -9.06 -17.61
C HIS A 47 -6.46 -8.68 -16.73
N LEU A 48 -6.93 -7.42 -16.80
CA LEU A 48 -8.06 -6.88 -16.03
C LEU A 48 -9.22 -6.46 -16.94
N PRO A 49 -9.87 -7.41 -17.66
CA PRO A 49 -10.93 -7.09 -18.62
C PRO A 49 -12.16 -6.41 -17.99
N GLU A 50 -12.39 -6.57 -16.69
CA GLU A 50 -13.46 -5.92 -15.95
C GLU A 50 -13.36 -4.39 -15.93
N PHE A 51 -12.21 -3.82 -16.26
CA PHE A 51 -11.99 -2.38 -16.39
C PHE A 51 -12.01 -1.91 -17.85
N GLU A 52 -12.52 -2.71 -18.79
CA GLU A 52 -12.62 -2.31 -20.20
C GLU A 52 -13.43 -1.01 -20.34
N GLY A 53 -12.94 -0.09 -21.16
CA GLY A 53 -13.56 1.23 -21.37
C GLY A 53 -13.30 2.23 -20.24
N GLN A 54 -12.59 1.86 -19.19
CA GLN A 54 -12.21 2.77 -18.11
C GLN A 54 -10.78 3.28 -18.28
N SER A 55 -10.53 4.51 -17.83
CA SER A 55 -9.22 5.17 -17.83
C SER A 55 -8.80 5.57 -16.43
N PHE A 56 -7.49 5.68 -16.21
CA PHE A 56 -6.95 6.24 -14.98
C PHE A 56 -7.33 7.72 -14.84
N SER A 57 -7.77 8.12 -13.65
CA SER A 57 -8.00 9.51 -13.29
C SER A 57 -6.71 10.20 -12.84
N ALA A 58 -6.61 11.50 -13.04
CA ALA A 58 -5.63 12.31 -12.31
C ALA A 58 -5.94 12.25 -10.81
N VAL A 59 -4.89 12.29 -9.97
CA VAL A 59 -5.07 12.23 -8.51
C VAL A 59 -5.82 13.48 -8.03
N SER A 60 -6.94 13.28 -7.35
CA SER A 60 -7.81 14.32 -6.79
C SER A 60 -8.00 14.05 -5.28
N VAL A 61 -7.59 15.02 -4.47
CA VAL A 61 -7.77 14.95 -3.00
C VAL A 61 -9.24 14.97 -2.64
N GLU A 62 -10.06 15.73 -3.39
CA GLU A 62 -11.49 15.83 -3.20
C GLU A 62 -12.17 14.47 -3.39
N ASP A 63 -11.88 13.78 -4.49
CA ASP A 63 -12.45 12.46 -4.78
C ASP A 63 -11.97 11.39 -3.80
N LEU A 64 -10.71 11.45 -3.38
CA LEU A 64 -10.15 10.54 -2.38
C LEU A 64 -10.80 10.74 -1.00
N ASN A 65 -11.16 11.96 -0.65
CA ASN A 65 -11.86 12.27 0.60
C ASN A 65 -13.31 11.74 0.64
N GLU A 66 -13.89 11.39 -0.51
CA GLU A 66 -15.20 10.73 -0.62
C GLU A 66 -15.10 9.20 -0.48
N CYS A 67 -13.89 8.65 -0.39
CA CYS A 67 -13.66 7.23 -0.16
C CYS A 67 -13.66 6.90 1.34
N ASP A 68 -14.10 5.67 1.66
CA ASP A 68 -14.02 5.13 3.03
C ASP A 68 -12.59 4.65 3.34
N LEU A 69 -11.89 4.15 2.32
CA LEU A 69 -10.54 3.60 2.43
C LEU A 69 -9.77 3.92 1.14
N VAL A 70 -8.54 4.38 1.30
CA VAL A 70 -7.60 4.64 0.20
C VAL A 70 -6.39 3.75 0.32
N PHE A 71 -6.03 3.09 -0.77
CA PHE A 71 -4.75 2.41 -0.95
C PHE A 71 -3.80 3.31 -1.74
N THR A 72 -2.60 3.50 -1.22
CA THR A 72 -1.55 4.25 -1.91
C THR A 72 -0.42 3.30 -2.32
N ALA A 73 -0.19 3.17 -3.62
CA ALA A 73 0.88 2.37 -4.23
C ALA A 73 1.88 3.30 -4.94
N LEU A 74 2.42 4.25 -4.19
CA LEU A 74 3.30 5.29 -4.68
C LEU A 74 4.77 5.02 -4.30
N PRO A 75 5.74 5.64 -5.01
CA PRO A 75 7.13 5.66 -4.57
C PRO A 75 7.28 6.27 -3.18
N HIS A 76 8.34 5.89 -2.44
CA HIS A 76 8.64 6.47 -1.13
C HIS A 76 8.81 8.00 -1.23
N GLY A 77 8.33 8.71 -0.22
CA GLY A 77 8.27 10.16 -0.16
C GLY A 77 7.03 10.79 -0.82
N GLU A 78 6.37 10.09 -1.73
CA GLU A 78 5.18 10.61 -2.42
C GLU A 78 3.88 10.26 -1.68
N SER A 79 3.82 9.09 -1.02
CA SER A 79 2.66 8.72 -0.21
C SER A 79 2.42 9.72 0.91
N ALA A 80 3.45 10.08 1.67
CA ALA A 80 3.33 11.02 2.79
C ALA A 80 2.83 12.40 2.35
N LYS A 81 3.28 12.91 1.19
CA LYS A 81 2.80 14.18 0.65
C LYS A 81 1.30 14.16 0.36
N LEU A 82 0.83 13.13 -0.32
CA LEU A 82 -0.59 12.99 -0.64
C LEU A 82 -1.42 12.82 0.63
N ILE A 83 -0.99 11.91 1.49
CA ILE A 83 -1.72 11.55 2.71
C ILE A 83 -1.87 12.73 3.66
N SER A 84 -0.88 13.64 3.72
CA SER A 84 -0.98 14.86 4.53
C SER A 84 -2.10 15.81 4.12
N GLN A 85 -2.66 15.65 2.92
CA GLN A 85 -3.75 16.45 2.37
C GLN A 85 -5.12 15.78 2.56
N LEU A 86 -5.14 14.48 2.91
CA LEU A 86 -6.38 13.74 3.07
C LEU A 86 -7.03 13.99 4.42
N SER A 87 -8.35 13.88 4.46
CA SER A 87 -9.14 13.94 5.69
C SER A 87 -8.76 12.78 6.63
N GLN A 88 -8.66 13.07 7.92
CA GLN A 88 -8.45 12.06 8.97
C GLN A 88 -9.58 11.02 9.08
N LYS A 89 -10.71 11.22 8.41
CA LYS A 89 -11.82 10.26 8.35
C LYS A 89 -11.54 9.12 7.38
N VAL A 90 -10.70 9.35 6.38
CA VAL A 90 -10.34 8.35 5.37
C VAL A 90 -9.37 7.35 5.99
N LYS A 91 -9.70 6.07 5.92
CA LYS A 91 -8.76 5.01 6.28
C LYS A 91 -7.72 4.86 5.17
N ILE A 92 -6.50 4.49 5.55
CA ILE A 92 -5.40 4.41 4.59
C ILE A 92 -4.62 3.11 4.76
N VAL A 93 -4.32 2.47 3.65
CA VAL A 93 -3.30 1.40 3.57
C VAL A 93 -2.22 1.88 2.61
N ASP A 94 -1.04 2.15 3.14
CA ASP A 94 0.10 2.58 2.34
C ASP A 94 1.00 1.40 1.96
N LEU A 95 1.15 1.14 0.66
CA LEU A 95 2.07 0.18 0.10
C LEU A 95 3.48 0.76 -0.10
N GLY A 96 3.62 2.08 0.08
CA GLY A 96 4.90 2.77 0.09
C GLY A 96 5.74 2.44 1.34
N ALA A 97 6.92 3.05 1.43
CA ALA A 97 7.82 2.82 2.56
C ALA A 97 7.65 3.84 3.69
N ASP A 98 6.92 4.91 3.46
CA ASP A 98 6.96 6.16 4.23
C ASP A 98 6.62 5.98 5.72
N TYR A 99 5.81 4.98 6.05
CA TYR A 99 5.32 4.75 7.41
C TYR A 99 5.73 3.41 8.02
N ARG A 100 6.71 2.70 7.40
CA ARG A 100 7.13 1.36 7.85
C ARG A 100 8.06 1.37 9.04
N LEU A 101 9.01 2.31 9.08
CA LEU A 101 10.07 2.32 10.08
C LEU A 101 9.67 3.15 11.29
N THR A 102 9.86 2.59 12.48
CA THR A 102 9.60 3.28 13.76
C THR A 102 10.73 4.19 14.19
N ASP A 103 11.95 3.95 13.70
CA ASP A 103 13.14 4.71 14.03
C ASP A 103 13.56 5.63 12.88
N LYS A 104 13.60 6.92 13.15
CA LYS A 104 14.05 7.93 12.21
C LYS A 104 15.49 7.70 11.71
N ASN A 105 16.40 7.20 12.56
CA ASN A 105 17.78 6.94 12.15
C ASN A 105 17.85 5.81 11.11
N GLN A 106 16.98 4.80 11.23
CA GLN A 106 16.87 3.75 10.22
C GLN A 106 16.27 4.30 8.92
N TRP A 107 15.30 5.21 9.02
CA TRP A 107 14.78 5.91 7.84
C TRP A 107 15.86 6.69 7.11
N ASP A 108 16.63 7.51 7.83
CA ASP A 108 17.71 8.32 7.26
C ASP A 108 18.80 7.45 6.61
N LYS A 109 19.07 6.27 7.20
CA LYS A 109 20.07 5.33 6.69
C LYS A 109 19.64 4.61 5.39
N TYR A 110 18.38 4.20 5.28
CA TYR A 110 17.94 3.31 4.21
C TYR A 110 17.10 4.00 3.12
N TYR A 111 16.41 5.08 3.44
CA TYR A 111 15.54 5.80 2.50
C TYR A 111 15.93 7.26 2.32
N GLY A 112 16.18 7.98 3.42
CA GLY A 112 16.44 9.42 3.41
C GLY A 112 15.19 10.29 3.17
N GLY A 113 15.38 11.62 3.21
CA GLY A 113 14.28 12.57 3.11
C GLY A 113 13.48 12.75 4.40
N PRO A 114 12.33 13.46 4.35
CA PRO A 114 11.51 13.73 5.52
C PRO A 114 10.94 12.43 6.12
N TYR A 115 11.11 12.25 7.43
CA TYR A 115 10.52 11.15 8.17
C TYR A 115 9.07 11.46 8.51
N ALA A 116 8.14 10.67 8.00
CA ALA A 116 6.70 10.87 8.16
C ALA A 116 6.11 10.21 9.43
N GLY A 117 6.92 9.49 10.20
CA GLY A 117 6.46 8.68 11.33
C GLY A 117 6.26 7.21 10.98
N SER A 118 5.54 6.49 11.83
CA SER A 118 5.24 5.08 11.60
C SER A 118 3.79 4.74 11.92
N TRP A 119 3.25 3.75 11.22
CA TRP A 119 1.91 3.25 11.39
C TRP A 119 1.90 1.78 11.82
N THR A 120 0.70 1.26 12.11
CA THR A 120 0.51 -0.17 12.35
C THR A 120 1.03 -0.97 11.15
N TYR A 121 1.95 -1.91 11.42
CA TYR A 121 2.55 -2.74 10.37
C TYR A 121 1.58 -3.84 9.93
N GLY A 122 1.22 -3.84 8.67
CA GLY A 122 0.18 -4.67 8.09
C GLY A 122 0.65 -6.05 7.64
N LEU A 123 1.22 -6.84 8.55
CA LEU A 123 1.59 -8.23 8.33
C LEU A 123 0.81 -9.12 9.31
N PRO A 124 -0.46 -9.46 9.02
CA PRO A 124 -1.34 -10.11 9.96
C PRO A 124 -0.85 -11.47 10.45
N GLU A 125 0.00 -12.16 9.68
CA GLU A 125 0.60 -13.43 10.05
C GLU A 125 1.56 -13.34 11.25
N LEU A 126 2.17 -12.16 11.47
CA LEU A 126 3.16 -11.93 12.52
C LEU A 126 2.81 -10.80 13.48
N THR A 127 1.80 -9.99 13.14
CA THR A 127 1.33 -8.89 13.99
C THR A 127 -0.05 -9.18 14.56
N ASP A 128 -0.40 -8.49 15.66
CA ASP A 128 -1.72 -8.65 16.26
C ASP A 128 -2.83 -8.16 15.32
N HIS A 129 -3.72 -9.08 14.94
CA HIS A 129 -4.89 -8.79 14.11
C HIS A 129 -5.77 -7.67 14.68
N ASN A 130 -5.91 -7.59 16.00
CA ASN A 130 -6.72 -6.57 16.65
C ASN A 130 -6.11 -5.17 16.48
N SER A 131 -4.80 -5.06 16.47
CA SER A 131 -4.09 -3.80 16.23
C SER A 131 -4.37 -3.30 14.82
N ILE A 132 -4.29 -4.19 13.81
CA ILE A 132 -4.60 -3.86 12.43
C ILE A 132 -6.07 -3.47 12.29
N ALA A 133 -6.99 -4.27 12.84
CA ALA A 133 -8.44 -4.04 12.72
C ALA A 133 -8.90 -2.73 13.35
N LYS A 134 -8.24 -2.28 14.42
CA LYS A 134 -8.55 -1.02 15.11
C LYS A 134 -7.85 0.18 14.49
N SER A 135 -6.84 -0.02 13.67
CA SER A 135 -6.11 1.07 13.04
C SER A 135 -6.91 1.70 11.91
N GLY A 136 -6.86 3.03 11.84
CA GLY A 136 -7.32 3.79 10.67
C GLY A 136 -6.24 3.91 9.60
N GLN A 137 -5.00 3.58 9.94
CA GLN A 137 -3.82 3.76 9.08
C GLN A 137 -2.89 2.57 9.22
N VAL A 138 -2.59 1.93 8.10
CA VAL A 138 -1.78 0.72 8.05
C VAL A 138 -0.65 0.89 7.03
N SER A 139 0.58 0.58 7.43
CA SER A 139 1.72 0.49 6.52
C SER A 139 1.89 -0.96 6.05
N ASN A 140 1.73 -1.19 4.75
CA ASN A 140 1.91 -2.51 4.16
C ASN A 140 3.42 -2.85 4.09
N PRO A 141 3.83 -4.08 4.46
CA PRO A 141 5.23 -4.49 4.42
C PRO A 141 5.79 -4.50 2.99
N GLY A 142 7.11 -4.35 2.86
CA GLY A 142 7.80 -4.55 1.59
C GLY A 142 7.84 -6.02 1.18
N CYS A 143 7.88 -6.31 -0.12
CA CYS A 143 7.86 -7.67 -0.64
C CYS A 143 9.00 -8.55 -0.11
N TYR A 144 10.24 -8.06 -0.10
CA TYR A 144 11.38 -8.79 0.46
C TYR A 144 11.25 -9.02 1.96
N ALA A 145 10.87 -7.98 2.72
CA ALA A 145 10.67 -8.10 4.16
C ALA A 145 9.60 -9.14 4.49
N THR A 146 8.50 -9.16 3.74
CA THR A 146 7.42 -10.16 3.89
C THR A 146 7.94 -11.57 3.61
N ALA A 147 8.61 -11.76 2.48
CA ALA A 147 9.14 -13.07 2.09
C ALA A 147 10.13 -13.61 3.13
N ILE A 148 11.08 -12.79 3.56
CA ILE A 148 12.08 -13.17 4.57
C ILE A 148 11.41 -13.50 5.90
N ALA A 149 10.56 -12.58 6.40
CA ALA A 149 9.91 -12.74 7.70
C ALA A 149 9.05 -14.02 7.75
N LEU A 150 8.22 -14.26 6.73
CA LEU A 150 7.35 -15.44 6.68
C LEU A 150 8.13 -16.75 6.46
N SER A 151 9.26 -16.70 5.75
CA SER A 151 10.11 -17.88 5.57
C SER A 151 10.81 -18.32 6.85
N ILE A 152 11.19 -17.36 7.69
CA ILE A 152 11.98 -17.61 8.90
C ILE A 152 11.08 -17.85 10.14
N ALA A 153 9.95 -17.15 10.22
CA ALA A 153 9.09 -17.15 11.38
C ALA A 153 8.74 -18.55 11.96
N PRO A 154 8.42 -19.57 11.13
CA PRO A 154 8.08 -20.90 11.66
C PRO A 154 9.24 -21.59 12.37
N ALA A 155 10.48 -21.25 12.03
CA ALA A 155 11.68 -21.91 12.53
C ALA A 155 12.51 -21.03 13.49
N ILE A 156 12.17 -19.76 13.70
CA ILE A 156 13.02 -18.78 14.40
C ILE A 156 13.49 -19.22 15.78
N ASN A 157 12.70 -19.98 16.50
CA ASN A 157 13.05 -20.51 17.82
C ASN A 157 13.88 -21.80 17.78
N GLN A 158 14.19 -22.33 16.59
CA GLN A 158 14.88 -23.61 16.38
C GLN A 158 16.17 -23.46 15.57
N ILE A 159 16.46 -22.25 15.08
CA ILE A 159 17.63 -21.95 14.27
C ILE A 159 18.50 -20.90 14.95
N ASP A 160 19.79 -20.91 14.63
CA ASP A 160 20.69 -19.83 15.02
C ASP A 160 20.49 -18.64 14.07
N SER A 161 20.00 -17.52 14.62
CA SER A 161 19.72 -16.32 13.81
C SER A 161 20.96 -15.62 13.29
N GLU A 162 22.16 -15.93 13.85
CA GLU A 162 23.43 -15.35 13.38
C GLU A 162 23.90 -15.98 12.06
N ASP A 163 23.44 -17.20 11.75
CA ASP A 163 23.81 -17.96 10.56
C ASP A 163 22.79 -17.84 9.39
N ILE A 164 21.81 -16.92 9.51
CA ILE A 164 20.82 -16.74 8.45
C ILE A 164 21.43 -15.94 7.28
N VAL A 165 21.46 -16.56 6.10
CA VAL A 165 21.87 -15.94 4.83
C VAL A 165 20.68 -15.84 3.91
N VAL A 166 20.41 -14.66 3.39
CA VAL A 166 19.35 -14.39 2.40
C VAL A 166 20.02 -14.06 1.06
N VAL A 167 19.69 -14.83 0.03
CA VAL A 167 20.29 -14.73 -1.32
C VAL A 167 19.22 -14.30 -2.34
#